data_ee76b427d1775b56e36ad21f81effd65
#
_entry.id   ee76b427d1775b56e36ad21f81effd65
#
_cell.length_a   1.000
_cell.length_b   1.000
_cell.length_c   1.000
_cell.angle_alpha   90.00
_cell.angle_beta   90.00
_cell.angle_gamma   90.00
#
_symmetry.space_group_name_H-M   'P 1'
#
loop_
_entity.id
_entity.type
_entity.pdbx_description
1 polymer ?
#
loop_
_entity_poly.entity_id
_entity_poly.type
_entity_poly.pdbx_seq_one_letter_code
_entity_poly.pdbx_strand_id
1 'polypeptide(L)'
;MSATLYNAEILRLAASIPHHHRLSNPQATAERRSSVCGSRVTVDLDLDAQGRVSAAGLLVRACALGQASASLLASGILGRTPAELAEARDALTAWLAGAGEAPAWPGLAVFTPALPHSARHASIRLAFEAAAEAAQTAAQPAAA
;
A
#
# COMPACT_ATOMS: atom_id res chain seq x y z
N MET A 1 -10.09 -9.23 -26.59
CA MET A 1 -8.84 -9.67 -25.97
C MET A 1 -8.89 -9.34 -24.49
N SER A 2 -8.73 -10.31 -23.62
CA SER A 2 -8.74 -10.05 -22.20
C SER A 2 -7.40 -9.44 -21.78
N ALA A 3 -7.46 -8.48 -20.85
CA ALA A 3 -6.27 -7.88 -20.28
C ALA A 3 -5.55 -8.93 -19.42
N THR A 4 -4.24 -8.99 -19.53
CA THR A 4 -3.46 -9.91 -18.72
C THR A 4 -3.26 -9.34 -17.32
N LEU A 5 -3.25 -10.21 -16.32
CA LEU A 5 -3.04 -9.83 -14.92
C LEU A 5 -1.66 -9.22 -14.70
N TYR A 6 -0.65 -9.76 -15.38
CA TYR A 6 0.74 -9.29 -15.29
C TYR A 6 1.13 -8.56 -16.57
N ASN A 7 0.46 -7.43 -16.83
CA ASN A 7 0.73 -6.62 -18.01
C ASN A 7 1.99 -5.77 -17.81
N ALA A 8 2.42 -5.07 -18.89
CA ALA A 8 3.63 -4.28 -18.88
C ALA A 8 3.63 -3.19 -17.81
N GLU A 9 2.47 -2.57 -17.55
CA GLU A 9 2.34 -1.52 -16.54
C GLU A 9 2.55 -2.06 -15.14
N ILE A 10 1.97 -3.22 -14.82
CA ILE A 10 2.17 -3.89 -13.53
C ILE A 10 3.65 -4.23 -13.35
N LEU A 11 4.27 -4.80 -14.37
CA LEU A 11 5.69 -5.20 -14.27
C LEU A 11 6.61 -3.98 -14.13
N ARG A 12 6.28 -2.88 -14.82
CA ARG A 12 7.04 -1.63 -14.70
C ARG A 12 6.97 -1.07 -13.29
N LEU A 13 5.77 -1.03 -12.71
CA LEU A 13 5.58 -0.57 -11.33
C LEU A 13 6.31 -1.46 -10.34
N ALA A 14 6.23 -2.77 -10.52
CA ALA A 14 6.88 -3.73 -9.63
C ALA A 14 8.41 -3.60 -9.65
N ALA A 15 8.98 -3.19 -10.76
CA ALA A 15 10.43 -3.10 -10.93
C ALA A 15 11.05 -1.84 -10.31
N SER A 16 10.23 -0.86 -9.89
CA SER A 16 10.74 0.46 -9.49
C SER A 16 9.93 1.02 -8.33
N ILE A 17 10.06 0.41 -7.16
CA ILE A 17 9.31 0.82 -5.96
C ILE A 17 10.05 1.99 -5.29
N PRO A 18 9.40 3.18 -5.20
CA PRO A 18 9.99 4.30 -4.45
C PRO A 18 10.13 3.95 -2.96
N HIS A 19 11.12 4.55 -2.31
CA HIS A 19 11.33 4.37 -0.87
C HIS A 19 11.52 2.91 -0.46
N HIS A 20 12.07 2.08 -1.32
CA HIS A 20 12.23 0.64 -1.07
C HIS A 20 13.48 0.39 -0.21
N HIS A 21 13.44 0.90 1.02
CA HIS A 21 14.47 0.74 2.04
C HIS A 21 13.85 0.98 3.41
N ARG A 22 14.47 0.46 4.46
CA ARG A 22 14.02 0.69 5.83
C ARG A 22 14.51 2.05 6.32
N LEU A 23 13.71 2.72 7.14
CA LEU A 23 14.16 3.89 7.88
C LEU A 23 14.95 3.41 9.11
N SER A 24 15.98 4.18 9.52
CA SER A 24 16.83 3.76 10.63
C SER A 24 16.18 3.93 12.00
N ASN A 25 15.28 4.90 12.14
CA ASN A 25 14.63 5.17 13.42
C ASN A 25 13.20 5.73 13.22
N PRO A 26 12.31 4.93 12.64
CA PRO A 26 10.95 5.42 12.32
C PRO A 26 10.12 5.62 13.59
N GLN A 27 9.16 6.57 13.51
CA GLN A 27 8.17 6.74 14.57
C GLN A 27 7.27 5.52 14.69
N ALA A 28 6.96 4.88 13.56
CA ALA A 28 6.13 3.69 13.56
C ALA A 28 6.52 2.75 12.43
N THR A 29 6.29 1.48 12.66
CA THR A 29 6.48 0.41 11.68
C THR A 29 5.29 -0.52 11.77
N ALA A 30 4.79 -0.95 10.63
CA ALA A 30 3.75 -1.98 10.57
C ALA A 30 4.10 -2.99 9.48
N GLU A 31 3.78 -4.24 9.73
CA GLU A 31 3.98 -5.32 8.78
C GLU A 31 2.67 -6.05 8.56
N ARG A 32 2.33 -6.30 7.31
CA ARG A 32 1.14 -7.07 6.96
C ARG A 32 1.56 -8.24 6.07
N ARG A 33 0.94 -9.38 6.29
CA ARG A 33 1.22 -10.61 5.55
C ARG A 33 -0.04 -11.17 4.96
N SER A 34 0.10 -11.80 3.80
CA SER A 34 -0.97 -12.60 3.21
C SER A 34 -0.74 -14.06 3.55
N SER A 35 -1.72 -14.71 4.19
CA SER A 35 -1.65 -16.13 4.47
C SER A 35 -1.82 -17.00 3.21
N VAL A 36 -2.35 -16.41 2.14
CA VAL A 36 -2.64 -17.14 0.91
C VAL A 36 -1.40 -17.33 0.05
N CYS A 37 -0.61 -16.26 -0.14
CA CYS A 37 0.53 -16.31 -1.07
C CYS A 37 1.88 -16.06 -0.39
N GLY A 38 1.89 -15.85 0.92
CA GLY A 38 3.13 -15.60 1.65
C GLY A 38 3.74 -14.21 1.43
N SER A 39 3.02 -13.32 0.77
CA SER A 39 3.47 -11.95 0.57
C SER A 39 3.55 -11.20 1.90
N ARG A 40 4.51 -10.27 1.99
CA ARG A 40 4.74 -9.48 3.20
C ARG A 40 5.18 -8.08 2.82
N VAL A 41 4.58 -7.08 3.46
CA VAL A 41 4.97 -5.68 3.27
C VAL A 41 5.17 -5.05 4.64
N THR A 42 6.32 -4.43 4.82
CA THR A 42 6.66 -3.65 6.02
C THR A 42 6.74 -2.19 5.63
N VAL A 43 6.09 -1.32 6.40
CA VAL A 43 6.12 0.13 6.17
C VAL A 43 6.63 0.83 7.42
N ASP A 44 7.71 1.59 7.26
CA ASP A 44 8.23 2.51 8.28
C ASP A 44 7.78 3.91 7.90
N LEU A 45 7.41 4.74 8.87
CA LEU A 45 7.14 6.13 8.54
C LEU A 45 7.31 7.07 9.73
N ASP A 46 7.48 8.36 9.38
CA ASP A 46 7.47 9.48 10.31
C ASP A 46 6.37 10.43 9.88
N LEU A 47 5.75 11.08 10.87
CA LEU A 47 4.81 12.17 10.65
C LEU A 47 5.46 13.48 11.05
N ASP A 48 5.12 14.55 10.34
CA ASP A 48 5.58 15.89 10.70
C ASP A 48 4.64 16.53 11.75
N ALA A 49 4.91 17.77 12.10
CA ALA A 49 4.15 18.48 13.12
C ALA A 49 2.68 18.69 12.75
N GLN A 50 2.34 18.61 11.46
CA GLN A 50 0.97 18.72 10.97
C GLN A 50 0.28 17.37 10.83
N GLY A 51 0.94 16.29 11.24
CA GLY A 51 0.37 14.95 11.16
C GLY A 51 0.40 14.35 9.75
N ARG A 52 1.29 14.84 8.90
CA ARG A 52 1.46 14.31 7.53
C ARG A 52 2.73 13.49 7.43
N VAL A 53 2.70 12.47 6.58
CA VAL A 53 3.88 11.61 6.38
C VAL A 53 5.02 12.46 5.82
N SER A 54 6.12 12.52 6.56
CA SER A 54 7.33 13.28 6.18
C SER A 54 8.44 12.37 5.67
N ALA A 55 8.43 11.10 6.06
CA ALA A 55 9.41 10.12 5.58
C ALA A 55 8.76 8.76 5.57
N ALA A 56 9.13 7.92 4.61
CA ALA A 56 8.62 6.58 4.48
C ALA A 56 9.70 5.63 3.98
N GLY A 57 9.61 4.38 4.43
CA GLY A 57 10.47 3.32 3.93
C GLY A 57 9.66 2.04 3.84
N LEU A 58 9.93 1.22 2.84
CA LEU A 58 9.20 -0.02 2.63
C LEU A 58 10.16 -1.19 2.47
N LEU A 59 9.72 -2.35 2.94
CA LEU A 59 10.35 -3.62 2.60
C LEU A 59 9.24 -4.50 2.04
N VAL A 60 9.39 -4.91 0.79
CA VAL A 60 8.34 -5.60 0.04
C VAL A 60 8.82 -6.97 -0.41
N ARG A 61 8.15 -8.02 0.04
CA ARG A 61 8.36 -9.40 -0.41
C ARG A 61 7.03 -9.93 -0.89
N ALA A 62 6.76 -9.74 -2.18
CA ALA A 62 5.44 -9.99 -2.73
C ALA A 62 5.53 -10.41 -4.19
N CYS A 63 4.43 -10.94 -4.71
CA CYS A 63 4.29 -11.17 -6.13
C CYS A 63 4.25 -9.83 -6.88
N ALA A 64 4.29 -9.88 -8.21
CA ALA A 64 4.30 -8.65 -9.01
C ALA A 64 3.13 -7.72 -8.71
N LEU A 65 1.94 -8.26 -8.42
CA LEU A 65 0.78 -7.43 -8.06
C LEU A 65 1.00 -6.69 -6.73
N GLY A 66 1.52 -7.39 -5.73
CA GLY A 66 1.83 -6.76 -4.45
C GLY A 66 2.94 -5.74 -4.57
N GLN A 67 3.96 -6.01 -5.39
CA GLN A 67 5.04 -5.07 -5.66
C GLN A 67 4.52 -3.83 -6.37
N ALA A 68 3.65 -4.00 -7.36
CA ALA A 68 3.05 -2.88 -8.09
C ALA A 68 2.20 -2.00 -7.17
N SER A 69 1.42 -2.63 -6.29
CA SER A 69 0.61 -1.91 -5.32
C SER A 69 1.48 -1.11 -4.34
N ALA A 70 2.54 -1.72 -3.85
CA ALA A 70 3.50 -1.04 -2.97
C ALA A 70 4.16 0.14 -3.68
N SER A 71 4.45 0.00 -4.96
CA SER A 71 5.00 1.09 -5.78
C SER A 71 4.04 2.27 -5.85
N LEU A 72 2.77 2.01 -6.09
CA LEU A 72 1.75 3.07 -6.13
C LEU A 72 1.54 3.73 -4.78
N LEU A 73 1.52 2.94 -3.71
CA LEU A 73 1.45 3.49 -2.36
C LEU A 73 2.64 4.41 -2.10
N ALA A 74 3.84 3.93 -2.35
CA ALA A 74 5.06 4.67 -2.05
C ALA A 74 5.14 5.97 -2.87
N SER A 75 4.66 5.96 -4.11
CA SER A 75 4.66 7.14 -4.96
C SER A 75 3.78 8.27 -4.43
N GLY A 76 2.75 7.96 -3.65
CA GLY A 76 1.81 8.95 -3.17
C GLY A 76 1.76 9.13 -1.66
N ILE A 77 2.61 8.43 -0.91
CA ILE A 77 2.48 8.41 0.56
C ILE A 77 2.91 9.69 1.25
N LEU A 78 3.94 10.37 0.73
CA LEU A 78 4.44 11.59 1.38
C LEU A 78 3.38 12.68 1.37
N GLY A 79 3.19 13.35 2.50
CA GLY A 79 2.20 14.39 2.66
C GLY A 79 0.80 13.91 3.00
N ARG A 80 0.57 12.60 3.06
CA ARG A 80 -0.74 12.06 3.43
C ARG A 80 -0.92 12.06 4.94
N THR A 81 -2.17 12.22 5.37
CA THR A 81 -2.53 12.08 6.77
C THR A 81 -2.92 10.63 7.06
N PRO A 82 -2.92 10.21 8.34
CA PRO A 82 -3.43 8.88 8.71
C PRO A 82 -4.86 8.64 8.22
N ALA A 83 -5.72 9.68 8.26
CA ALA A 83 -7.10 9.56 7.78
C ALA A 83 -7.14 9.29 6.27
N GLU A 84 -6.30 9.96 5.49
CA GLU A 84 -6.24 9.75 4.05
C GLU A 84 -5.75 8.34 3.70
N LEU A 85 -4.78 7.83 4.46
CA LEU A 85 -4.29 6.46 4.25
C LEU A 85 -5.36 5.43 4.61
N ALA A 86 -6.12 5.66 5.68
CA ALA A 86 -7.22 4.78 6.05
C ALA A 86 -8.33 4.79 5.00
N GLU A 87 -8.64 5.97 4.45
CA GLU A 87 -9.63 6.08 3.37
C GLU A 87 -9.19 5.33 2.12
N ALA A 88 -7.92 5.45 1.75
CA ALA A 88 -7.38 4.75 0.58
C ALA A 88 -7.44 3.24 0.79
N ARG A 89 -7.07 2.77 1.98
CA ARG A 89 -7.18 1.34 2.34
C ARG A 89 -8.60 0.84 2.19
N ASP A 90 -9.57 1.58 2.76
CA ASP A 90 -10.96 1.16 2.77
C ASP A 90 -11.56 1.21 1.37
N ALA A 91 -11.26 2.25 0.59
CA ALA A 91 -11.73 2.36 -0.77
C ALA A 91 -11.18 1.23 -1.66
N LEU A 92 -9.90 0.89 -1.49
CA LEU A 92 -9.29 -0.20 -2.23
C LEU A 92 -9.94 -1.54 -1.87
N THR A 93 -10.15 -1.78 -0.58
CA THR A 93 -10.79 -3.01 -0.12
C THR A 93 -12.21 -3.15 -0.69
N ALA A 94 -13.00 -2.07 -0.66
CA ALA A 94 -14.35 -2.09 -1.18
C ALA A 94 -14.38 -2.33 -2.70
N TRP A 95 -13.52 -1.64 -3.43
CA TRP A 95 -13.45 -1.78 -4.88
C TRP A 95 -13.07 -3.20 -5.29
N LEU A 96 -12.06 -3.77 -4.65
CA LEU A 96 -11.66 -5.16 -4.93
C LEU A 96 -12.77 -6.15 -4.63
N ALA A 97 -13.60 -5.86 -3.63
CA ALA A 97 -14.73 -6.70 -3.27
C ALA A 97 -15.95 -6.49 -4.18
N GLY A 98 -15.85 -5.61 -5.16
CA GLY A 98 -16.94 -5.35 -6.11
C GLY A 98 -17.89 -4.24 -5.68
N ALA A 99 -17.53 -3.47 -4.64
CA ALA A 99 -18.36 -2.38 -4.15
C ALA A 99 -17.68 -1.04 -4.47
N GLY A 100 -18.39 -0.16 -5.15
CA GLY A 100 -17.88 1.17 -5.45
C GLY A 100 -16.97 1.24 -6.67
N GLU A 101 -16.33 2.38 -6.82
CA GLU A 101 -15.47 2.69 -7.95
C GLU A 101 -13.99 2.56 -7.54
N ALA A 102 -13.11 2.63 -8.54
CA ALA A 102 -11.67 2.64 -8.29
C ALA A 102 -11.32 3.80 -7.35
N PRO A 103 -10.44 3.56 -6.37
CA PRO A 103 -10.06 4.64 -5.44
C PRO A 103 -9.43 5.83 -6.15
N ALA A 104 -9.54 6.99 -5.53
CA ALA A 104 -8.96 8.22 -6.06
C ALA A 104 -7.42 8.21 -6.05
N TRP A 105 -6.79 7.30 -5.32
CA TRP A 105 -5.34 7.19 -5.28
C TRP A 105 -4.79 6.94 -6.68
N PRO A 106 -3.82 7.74 -7.15
CA PRO A 106 -3.36 7.67 -8.54
C PRO A 106 -2.82 6.28 -8.90
N GLY A 107 -3.25 5.79 -10.06
CA GLY A 107 -2.72 4.56 -10.64
C GLY A 107 -3.42 3.28 -10.25
N LEU A 108 -4.27 3.28 -9.23
CA LEU A 108 -4.89 2.04 -8.77
C LEU A 108 -5.80 1.37 -9.80
N ALA A 109 -6.29 2.12 -10.78
CA ALA A 109 -7.08 1.53 -11.86
C ALA A 109 -6.31 0.48 -12.68
N VAL A 110 -4.98 0.43 -12.56
CA VAL A 110 -4.16 -0.60 -13.21
C VAL A 110 -4.56 -2.01 -12.76
N PHE A 111 -5.18 -2.14 -11.59
CA PHE A 111 -5.62 -3.43 -11.06
C PHE A 111 -7.01 -3.85 -11.53
N THR A 112 -7.63 -3.12 -12.45
CA THR A 112 -8.93 -3.52 -13.00
C THR A 112 -8.94 -4.97 -13.50
N PRO A 113 -7.90 -5.46 -14.22
CA PRO A 113 -7.88 -6.88 -14.62
C PRO A 113 -7.83 -7.87 -13.47
N ALA A 114 -7.45 -7.43 -12.28
CA ALA A 114 -7.38 -8.30 -11.11
C ALA A 114 -8.72 -8.44 -10.37
N LEU A 115 -9.72 -7.62 -10.71
CA LEU A 115 -11.00 -7.64 -9.99
C LEU A 115 -11.65 -9.03 -9.97
N PRO A 116 -11.65 -9.82 -11.06
CA PRO A 116 -12.22 -11.17 -11.02
C PRO A 116 -11.37 -12.20 -10.27
N HIS A 117 -10.14 -11.85 -9.89
CA HIS A 117 -9.19 -12.79 -9.30
C HIS A 117 -9.08 -12.58 -7.79
N SER A 118 -10.12 -12.98 -7.05
CA SER A 118 -10.21 -12.70 -5.61
C SER A 118 -9.04 -13.24 -4.80
N ALA A 119 -8.43 -14.36 -5.24
CA ALA A 119 -7.28 -14.92 -4.53
C ALA A 119 -6.05 -14.01 -4.56
N ARG A 120 -6.01 -13.03 -5.47
CA ARG A 120 -4.89 -12.09 -5.59
C ARG A 120 -5.12 -10.78 -4.84
N HIS A 121 -6.34 -10.54 -4.34
CA HIS A 121 -6.69 -9.25 -3.75
C HIS A 121 -5.90 -8.96 -2.47
N ALA A 122 -5.62 -9.97 -1.66
CA ALA A 122 -4.86 -9.77 -0.43
C ALA A 122 -3.49 -9.14 -0.72
N SER A 123 -2.78 -9.63 -1.74
CA SER A 123 -1.47 -9.06 -2.10
C SER A 123 -1.57 -7.58 -2.49
N ILE A 124 -2.64 -7.20 -3.17
CA ILE A 124 -2.85 -5.82 -3.60
C ILE A 124 -3.13 -4.91 -2.40
N ARG A 125 -3.79 -5.42 -1.36
CA ARG A 125 -4.15 -4.63 -0.18
C ARG A 125 -3.01 -4.40 0.81
N LEU A 126 -2.01 -5.28 0.85
CA LEU A 126 -1.03 -5.31 1.96
C LEU A 126 -0.33 -3.98 2.20
N ALA A 127 0.16 -3.34 1.15
CA ALA A 127 0.91 -2.09 1.31
C ALA A 127 0.05 -0.98 1.90
N PHE A 128 -1.20 -0.88 1.45
CA PHE A 128 -2.14 0.13 1.95
C PHE A 128 -2.56 -0.17 3.38
N GLU A 129 -2.74 -1.43 3.72
CA GLU A 129 -3.06 -1.84 5.10
C GLU A 129 -1.90 -1.54 6.05
N ALA A 130 -0.68 -1.87 5.64
CA ALA A 130 0.50 -1.62 6.47
C ALA A 130 0.74 -0.11 6.66
N ALA A 131 0.58 0.67 5.59
CA ALA A 131 0.76 2.12 5.68
C ALA A 131 -0.27 2.78 6.59
N ALA A 132 -1.54 2.39 6.47
CA ALA A 132 -2.60 2.93 7.32
C ALA A 132 -2.36 2.58 8.79
N GLU A 133 -1.95 1.35 9.08
CA GLU A 133 -1.65 0.91 10.43
C GLU A 133 -0.45 1.67 11.01
N ALA A 134 0.63 1.79 10.26
CA ALA A 134 1.82 2.51 10.72
C ALA A 134 1.51 3.98 10.99
N ALA A 135 0.74 4.63 10.11
CA ALA A 135 0.36 6.02 10.28
C ALA A 135 -0.52 6.22 11.52
N GLN A 136 -1.45 5.32 11.76
CA GLN A 136 -2.31 5.38 12.93
C GLN A 136 -1.51 5.21 14.20
N THR A 137 -0.55 4.30 14.21
CA THR A 137 0.34 4.09 15.36
C THR A 137 1.19 5.34 15.61
N ALA A 138 1.75 5.94 14.56
CA ALA A 138 2.57 7.14 14.68
C ALA A 138 1.77 8.34 15.19
N ALA A 139 0.48 8.41 14.88
CA ALA A 139 -0.40 9.49 15.30
C ALA A 139 -0.86 9.35 16.75
N GLN A 140 -0.70 8.19 17.38
CA GLN A 140 -1.12 7.98 18.75
C GLN A 140 -0.16 8.71 19.70
N PRO A 141 -0.67 9.32 20.80
CA PRO A 141 0.20 9.90 21.79
C PRO A 141 1.12 8.84 22.38
N ALA A 142 2.36 9.23 22.69
CA ALA A 142 3.27 8.32 23.38
C ALA A 142 2.65 7.89 24.72
N ALA A 143 2.83 6.63 25.07
CA ALA A 143 2.37 6.14 26.37
C ALA A 143 3.09 6.90 27.50
N ALA A 144 2.32 7.34 28.47
CA ALA A 144 2.86 8.06 29.61
C ALA A 144 3.66 7.14 30.52
#